data_9c0915477de12a687dbb609c7e1f3c07
#
_entry.id   9c0915477de12a687dbb609c7e1f3c07
#
_cell.length_a   1.000
_cell.length_b   1.000
_cell.length_c   1.000
_cell.angle_alpha   90.00
_cell.angle_beta   90.00
_cell.angle_gamma   90.00
#
_symmetry.space_group_name_H-M   'P 1'
#
loop_
_entity.id
_entity.type
_entity.pdbx_description
1 polymer ?
#
loop_
_entity_poly.entity_id
_entity_poly.type
_entity_poly.pdbx_seq_one_letter_code
_entity_poly.pdbx_strand_id
1 'polypeptide(L)'
;MPEHVELLHLVRAVAAIDGIELRPDRDGVLPPGRAVSLISWPQVRATLGSDDPLDPAPRRRLELLVELHQVVGELGPDAADRLGQASRALALPVGHPLHPGRGWVRHRLPGGVLDLGLGVAGLLPGRPGPVPLPPGVAEAAGLGGADRWERLWQQAERLGALAGRHLAGTGDSAVIRSAGGFDALTLAATQALRDHLLGSTGPAGLPVAAPRRDRVLTGARAGDRDRSRATWLLSAAAERGVLEPRRLTGSGVEPVDLGALRV
;
A
#
# COMPACT_ATOMS: atom_id res chain seq x y z
N MET A 1 29.13 -12.38 -10.83
CA MET A 1 28.34 -13.28 -11.68
C MET A 1 27.59 -14.42 -10.94
N PRO A 2 28.09 -15.03 -9.83
CA PRO A 2 27.30 -16.04 -9.12
C PRO A 2 25.97 -15.51 -8.53
N GLU A 3 25.96 -14.29 -8.01
CA GLU A 3 24.76 -13.69 -7.42
C GLU A 3 23.54 -13.58 -8.36
N HIS A 4 23.75 -13.43 -9.66
CA HIS A 4 22.64 -13.37 -10.62
C HIS A 4 22.06 -14.75 -10.93
N VAL A 5 22.85 -15.83 -10.77
CA VAL A 5 22.37 -17.19 -11.02
C VAL A 5 21.38 -17.61 -9.95
N GLU A 6 21.68 -17.34 -8.67
CA GLU A 6 20.76 -17.63 -7.56
C GLU A 6 19.45 -16.83 -7.68
N LEU A 7 19.59 -15.52 -7.96
CA LEU A 7 18.42 -14.67 -8.17
C LEU A 7 17.57 -15.12 -9.36
N LEU A 8 18.19 -15.59 -10.45
CA LEU A 8 17.48 -16.14 -11.59
C LEU A 8 16.70 -17.42 -11.23
N HIS A 9 17.30 -18.32 -10.44
CA HIS A 9 16.60 -19.52 -9.98
C HIS A 9 15.40 -19.15 -9.10
N LEU A 10 15.56 -18.23 -8.18
CA LEU A 10 14.48 -17.74 -7.33
C LEU A 10 13.35 -17.13 -8.16
N VAL A 11 13.67 -16.24 -9.10
CA VAL A 11 12.68 -15.62 -10.00
C VAL A 11 11.94 -16.66 -10.82
N ARG A 12 12.63 -17.66 -11.36
CA ARG A 12 12.00 -18.74 -12.11
C ARG A 12 11.07 -19.58 -11.25
N ALA A 13 11.48 -19.90 -10.01
CA ALA A 13 10.63 -20.64 -9.08
C ALA A 13 9.36 -19.85 -8.73
N VAL A 14 9.51 -18.56 -8.39
CA VAL A 14 8.39 -17.66 -8.09
C VAL A 14 7.47 -17.52 -9.31
N ALA A 15 8.03 -17.27 -10.47
CA ALA A 15 7.25 -17.12 -11.71
C ALA A 15 6.49 -18.40 -12.09
N ALA A 16 7.12 -19.57 -11.94
CA ALA A 16 6.50 -20.86 -12.24
C ALA A 16 5.30 -21.18 -11.34
N ILE A 17 5.36 -20.80 -10.06
CA ILE A 17 4.26 -21.02 -9.10
C ILE A 17 3.01 -20.22 -9.50
N ASP A 18 3.18 -19.00 -10.00
CA ASP A 18 2.08 -18.09 -10.34
C ASP A 18 1.77 -18.05 -11.85
N GLY A 19 2.46 -18.86 -12.66
CA GLY A 19 2.27 -18.88 -14.12
C GLY A 19 2.70 -17.57 -14.80
N ILE A 20 3.63 -16.82 -14.19
CA ILE A 20 4.15 -15.58 -14.75
C ILE A 20 5.21 -15.93 -15.78
N GLU A 21 5.00 -15.53 -17.02
CA GLU A 21 6.02 -15.68 -18.06
C GLU A 21 7.08 -14.59 -17.92
N LEU A 22 8.33 -14.98 -17.71
CA LEU A 22 9.47 -14.07 -17.67
C LEU A 22 10.59 -14.63 -18.54
N ARG A 23 11.17 -13.78 -19.38
CA ARG A 23 12.34 -14.12 -20.19
C ARG A 23 13.58 -13.52 -19.58
N PRO A 24 14.53 -14.33 -19.12
CA PRO A 24 15.79 -13.84 -18.58
C PRO A 24 16.60 -13.10 -19.66
N ASP A 25 17.23 -12.03 -19.25
CA ASP A 25 18.20 -11.26 -20.02
C ASP A 25 19.49 -11.08 -19.19
N ARG A 26 20.55 -10.62 -19.83
CA ARG A 26 21.83 -10.37 -19.15
C ARG A 26 21.67 -9.38 -17.99
N ASP A 27 20.88 -8.33 -18.19
CA ASP A 27 20.78 -7.19 -17.30
C ASP A 27 19.50 -7.20 -16.46
N GLY A 28 18.63 -8.22 -16.61
CA GLY A 28 17.38 -8.32 -15.89
C GLY A 28 16.44 -9.41 -16.42
N VAL A 29 15.15 -9.12 -16.36
CA VAL A 29 14.09 -9.97 -16.92
C VAL A 29 13.16 -9.15 -17.81
N LEU A 30 12.66 -9.78 -18.87
CA LEU A 30 11.67 -9.19 -19.77
C LEU A 30 10.31 -9.80 -19.46
N PRO A 31 9.31 -9.01 -19.08
CA PRO A 31 7.93 -9.45 -19.00
C PRO A 31 7.36 -9.87 -20.36
N PRO A 32 6.27 -10.63 -20.41
CA PRO A 32 5.60 -10.94 -21.67
C PRO A 32 4.97 -9.66 -22.26
N GLY A 33 4.93 -9.59 -23.60
CA GLY A 33 4.33 -8.45 -24.31
C GLY A 33 5.22 -7.93 -25.44
N ARG A 34 4.66 -7.02 -26.27
CA ARG A 34 5.37 -6.44 -27.42
C ARG A 34 6.16 -5.18 -27.10
N ALA A 35 5.73 -4.43 -26.11
CA ALA A 35 6.31 -3.13 -25.74
C ALA A 35 6.63 -3.11 -24.24
N VAL A 36 7.59 -3.94 -23.82
CA VAL A 36 7.94 -4.05 -22.40
C VAL A 36 9.36 -3.55 -22.16
N SER A 37 9.53 -2.82 -21.09
CA SER A 37 10.84 -2.42 -20.60
C SER A 37 11.47 -3.53 -19.77
N LEU A 38 12.81 -3.63 -19.85
CA LEU A 38 13.58 -4.53 -19.01
C LEU A 38 13.40 -4.18 -17.53
N ILE A 39 13.09 -5.18 -16.73
CA ILE A 39 13.12 -5.09 -15.27
C ILE A 39 14.54 -5.46 -14.82
N SER A 40 15.31 -4.52 -14.36
CA SER A 40 16.71 -4.75 -13.99
C SER A 40 16.86 -5.70 -12.79
N TRP A 41 17.98 -6.43 -12.71
CA TRP A 41 18.26 -7.32 -11.58
C TRP A 41 18.19 -6.61 -10.21
N PRO A 42 18.68 -5.36 -10.03
CA PRO A 42 18.49 -4.62 -8.80
C PRO A 42 17.02 -4.39 -8.43
N GLN A 43 16.15 -4.07 -9.42
CA GLN A 43 14.71 -3.91 -9.18
C GLN A 43 14.05 -5.22 -8.77
N VAL A 44 14.40 -6.33 -9.44
CA VAL A 44 13.89 -7.68 -9.10
C VAL A 44 14.28 -8.03 -7.67
N ARG A 45 15.56 -7.87 -7.30
CA ARG A 45 16.05 -8.16 -5.94
C ARG A 45 15.34 -7.32 -4.89
N ALA A 46 15.21 -6.02 -5.12
CA ALA A 46 14.51 -5.12 -4.21
C ALA A 46 13.04 -5.49 -4.04
N THR A 47 12.41 -5.99 -5.10
CA THR A 47 11.00 -6.41 -5.10
C THR A 47 10.78 -7.72 -4.37
N LEU A 48 11.63 -8.69 -4.56
CA LEU A 48 11.51 -9.98 -3.88
C LEU A 48 11.71 -9.82 -2.38
N GLY A 49 12.80 -9.23 -1.92
CA GLY A 49 13.07 -8.92 -0.51
C GLY A 49 13.17 -10.14 0.43
N SER A 50 12.95 -11.35 -0.07
CA SER A 50 13.04 -12.64 0.62
C SER A 50 13.55 -13.69 -0.36
N ASP A 51 14.30 -14.63 0.13
CA ASP A 51 14.87 -15.75 -0.67
C ASP A 51 13.95 -16.99 -0.65
N ASP A 52 12.82 -16.93 0.06
CA ASP A 52 11.85 -18.03 0.09
C ASP A 52 10.83 -17.89 -1.08
N PRO A 53 10.88 -18.78 -2.08
CA PRO A 53 9.95 -18.76 -3.21
C PRO A 53 8.51 -19.11 -2.81
N LEU A 54 8.30 -19.74 -1.67
CA LEU A 54 6.97 -20.10 -1.16
C LEU A 54 6.31 -18.96 -0.38
N ASP A 55 7.09 -17.93 0.02
CA ASP A 55 6.52 -16.75 0.64
C ASP A 55 5.59 -16.02 -0.36
N PRO A 56 4.30 -15.85 -0.04
CA PRO A 56 3.36 -15.19 -0.94
C PRO A 56 3.64 -13.70 -1.15
N ALA A 57 4.41 -13.06 -0.28
CA ALA A 57 4.67 -11.63 -0.40
C ALA A 57 5.63 -11.27 -1.55
N PRO A 58 6.80 -11.90 -1.72
CA PRO A 58 7.66 -11.74 -2.89
C PRO A 58 6.91 -12.00 -4.21
N ARG A 59 6.13 -13.07 -4.26
CA ARG A 59 5.36 -13.46 -5.44
C ARG A 59 4.41 -12.34 -5.88
N ARG A 60 3.60 -11.84 -4.96
CA ARG A 60 2.66 -10.74 -5.23
C ARG A 60 3.34 -9.44 -5.64
N ARG A 61 4.50 -9.14 -5.06
CA ARG A 61 5.29 -7.98 -5.46
C ARG A 61 5.87 -8.12 -6.85
N LEU A 62 6.33 -9.32 -7.21
CA LEU A 62 6.85 -9.58 -8.55
C LEU A 62 5.73 -9.52 -9.59
N GLU A 63 4.57 -10.12 -9.32
CA GLU A 63 3.38 -10.01 -10.15
C GLU A 63 3.01 -8.55 -10.41
N LEU A 64 2.89 -7.75 -9.35
CA LEU A 64 2.60 -6.32 -9.46
C LEU A 64 3.66 -5.56 -10.28
N LEU A 65 4.94 -5.87 -10.08
CA LEU A 65 6.03 -5.24 -10.83
C LEU A 65 5.92 -5.55 -12.33
N VAL A 66 5.64 -6.80 -12.67
CA VAL A 66 5.43 -7.25 -14.06
C VAL A 66 4.23 -6.55 -14.68
N GLU A 67 3.07 -6.53 -14.01
CA GLU A 67 1.87 -5.83 -14.48
C GLU A 67 2.15 -4.34 -14.73
N LEU A 68 2.85 -3.67 -13.81
CA LEU A 68 3.21 -2.25 -13.96
C LEU A 68 4.12 -2.02 -15.18
N HIS A 69 5.12 -2.88 -15.39
CA HIS A 69 6.00 -2.77 -16.57
C HIS A 69 5.27 -3.02 -17.87
N GLN A 70 4.31 -3.94 -17.91
CA GLN A 70 3.44 -4.17 -19.06
C GLN A 70 2.60 -2.92 -19.38
N VAL A 71 1.91 -2.37 -18.39
CA VAL A 71 1.11 -1.13 -18.56
C VAL A 71 1.98 0.04 -18.99
N VAL A 72 3.16 0.22 -18.40
CA VAL A 72 4.11 1.27 -18.82
C VAL A 72 4.53 1.08 -20.27
N GLY A 73 4.79 -0.16 -20.70
CA GLY A 73 5.12 -0.48 -22.09
C GLY A 73 3.97 -0.19 -23.04
N GLU A 74 2.73 -0.53 -22.67
CA GLU A 74 1.53 -0.26 -23.47
C GLU A 74 1.22 1.23 -23.60
N LEU A 75 1.47 2.01 -22.56
CA LEU A 75 1.32 3.47 -22.57
C LEU A 75 2.37 4.16 -23.45
N GLY A 76 3.52 3.55 -23.66
CA GLY A 76 4.59 4.06 -24.51
C GLY A 76 5.07 5.46 -24.09
N PRO A 77 5.15 6.42 -25.03
CA PRO A 77 5.62 7.78 -24.73
C PRO A 77 4.81 8.52 -23.69
N ASP A 78 3.54 8.20 -23.55
CA ASP A 78 2.62 8.87 -22.61
C ASP A 78 2.69 8.29 -21.19
N ALA A 79 3.54 7.28 -20.96
CA ALA A 79 3.60 6.56 -19.70
C ALA A 79 3.89 7.49 -18.50
N ALA A 80 4.83 8.43 -18.63
CA ALA A 80 5.18 9.35 -17.56
C ALA A 80 4.00 10.26 -17.17
N ASP A 81 3.28 10.81 -18.15
CA ASP A 81 2.12 11.67 -17.92
C ASP A 81 0.95 10.89 -17.32
N ARG A 82 0.66 9.70 -17.84
CA ARG A 82 -0.41 8.83 -17.35
C ARG A 82 -0.14 8.34 -15.93
N LEU A 83 1.06 7.84 -15.67
CA LEU A 83 1.48 7.50 -14.30
C LEU A 83 1.41 8.73 -13.39
N GLY A 84 1.80 9.88 -13.91
CA GLY A 84 1.70 11.14 -13.21
C GLY A 84 0.29 11.48 -12.77
N GLN A 85 -0.68 11.41 -13.66
CA GLN A 85 -2.10 11.67 -13.39
C GLN A 85 -2.72 10.63 -12.44
N ALA A 86 -2.30 9.38 -12.56
CA ALA A 86 -2.74 8.26 -11.73
C ALA A 86 -2.07 8.20 -10.35
N SER A 87 -0.99 8.96 -10.14
CA SER A 87 -0.21 8.93 -8.88
C SER A 87 -1.03 9.41 -7.69
N ARG A 88 -0.88 8.71 -6.58
CA ARG A 88 -1.52 9.01 -5.28
C ARG A 88 -0.51 8.79 -4.15
N ALA A 89 -0.70 9.50 -3.05
CA ALA A 89 -0.13 9.04 -1.79
C ALA A 89 -0.83 7.75 -1.38
N LEU A 90 -0.08 6.82 -0.82
CA LEU A 90 -0.57 5.51 -0.41
C LEU A 90 0.00 5.14 0.96
N ALA A 91 -0.86 4.71 1.87
CA ALA A 91 -0.49 4.12 3.15
C ALA A 91 -0.53 2.60 3.07
N LEU A 92 0.53 1.95 3.53
CA LEU A 92 0.58 0.49 3.67
C LEU A 92 1.06 0.12 5.07
N PRO A 93 0.48 -0.92 5.67
CA PRO A 93 1.04 -1.50 6.88
C PRO A 93 2.46 -2.02 6.63
N VAL A 94 3.31 -1.85 7.62
CA VAL A 94 4.63 -2.51 7.63
C VAL A 94 4.41 -4.02 7.58
N GLY A 95 5.06 -4.72 6.64
CA GLY A 95 4.84 -6.15 6.41
C GLY A 95 3.67 -6.47 5.48
N HIS A 96 2.98 -5.48 4.91
CA HIS A 96 1.99 -5.73 3.86
C HIS A 96 2.61 -6.47 2.67
N PRO A 97 1.95 -7.51 2.12
CA PRO A 97 2.52 -8.32 1.02
C PRO A 97 2.95 -7.52 -0.21
N LEU A 98 2.28 -6.41 -0.50
CA LEU A 98 2.64 -5.52 -1.62
C LEU A 98 3.60 -4.40 -1.22
N HIS A 99 4.10 -4.35 0.02
CA HIS A 99 5.00 -3.28 0.46
C HIS A 99 6.35 -3.37 -0.26
N PRO A 100 6.76 -2.36 -1.07
CA PRO A 100 7.94 -2.46 -1.92
C PRO A 100 9.29 -2.38 -1.19
N GLY A 101 9.28 -2.30 0.13
CA GLY A 101 10.49 -2.19 0.93
C GLY A 101 10.85 -0.74 1.30
N ARG A 102 12.01 -0.58 1.96
CA ARG A 102 12.42 0.71 2.55
C ARG A 102 12.58 1.85 1.53
N GLY A 103 13.05 1.57 0.34
CA GLY A 103 13.24 2.56 -0.71
C GLY A 103 11.94 3.22 -1.20
N TRP A 104 10.80 2.60 -0.97
CA TRP A 104 9.48 3.13 -1.29
C TRP A 104 8.99 4.16 -0.27
N VAL A 105 9.43 4.05 0.99
CA VAL A 105 8.92 4.85 2.11
C VAL A 105 9.36 6.30 1.96
N ARG A 106 8.39 7.22 1.85
CA ARG A 106 8.58 8.67 1.85
C ARG A 106 8.40 9.26 3.24
N HIS A 107 7.49 8.69 4.01
CA HIS A 107 7.23 9.05 5.38
C HIS A 107 6.77 7.83 6.16
N ARG A 108 7.20 7.69 7.40
CA ARG A 108 6.72 6.67 8.33
C ARG A 108 5.91 7.33 9.42
N LEU A 109 4.67 6.89 9.60
CA LEU A 109 3.88 7.40 10.70
C LEU A 109 4.48 6.96 12.05
N PRO A 110 4.46 7.84 13.04
CA PRO A 110 4.80 7.47 14.41
C PRO A 110 4.01 6.24 14.85
N GLY A 111 4.65 5.40 15.68
CA GLY A 111 4.14 4.07 16.01
C GLY A 111 4.64 2.96 15.08
N GLY A 112 5.23 3.31 13.94
CA GLY A 112 5.92 2.37 13.04
C GLY A 112 5.04 1.31 12.38
N VAL A 113 3.71 1.52 12.39
CA VAL A 113 2.72 0.55 11.87
C VAL A 113 2.42 0.81 10.41
N LEU A 114 2.44 2.06 9.98
CA LEU A 114 2.13 2.48 8.61
C LEU A 114 3.30 3.22 7.98
N ASP A 115 3.64 2.80 6.77
CA ASP A 115 4.53 3.51 5.87
C ASP A 115 3.73 4.20 4.77
N LEU A 116 4.17 5.40 4.40
CA LEU A 116 3.58 6.21 3.34
C LEU A 116 4.54 6.29 2.16
N GLY A 117 4.01 6.11 0.96
CA GLY A 117 4.80 6.19 -0.26
C GLY A 117 3.93 6.48 -1.48
N LEU A 118 4.52 6.40 -2.66
CA LEU A 118 3.81 6.61 -3.91
C LEU A 118 3.02 5.38 -4.30
N GLY A 119 1.79 5.60 -4.77
CA GLY A 119 0.96 4.60 -5.41
C GLY A 119 0.39 5.12 -6.72
N VAL A 120 -0.23 4.24 -7.48
CA VAL A 120 -1.02 4.57 -8.68
C VAL A 120 -2.41 3.95 -8.58
N ALA A 121 -3.42 4.66 -9.06
CA ALA A 121 -4.81 4.22 -9.02
C ALA A 121 -5.40 4.19 -10.43
N GLY A 122 -6.21 3.17 -10.74
CA GLY A 122 -6.98 3.08 -11.97
C GLY A 122 -6.18 2.76 -13.24
N LEU A 123 -4.93 2.31 -13.13
CA LEU A 123 -4.11 1.90 -14.25
C LEU A 123 -4.08 0.39 -14.47
N LEU A 124 -4.17 -0.39 -13.42
CA LEU A 124 -4.06 -1.85 -13.52
C LEU A 124 -5.44 -2.48 -13.68
N PRO A 125 -5.66 -3.27 -14.74
CA PRO A 125 -6.90 -4.02 -14.94
C PRO A 125 -7.16 -4.95 -13.74
N GLY A 126 -8.40 -5.01 -13.27
CA GLY A 126 -8.78 -5.87 -12.13
C GLY A 126 -8.34 -5.38 -10.75
N ARG A 127 -7.62 -4.26 -10.65
CA ARG A 127 -7.20 -3.65 -9.38
C ARG A 127 -7.86 -2.27 -9.20
N PRO A 128 -9.05 -2.20 -8.62
CA PRO A 128 -9.82 -0.93 -8.54
C PRO A 128 -9.19 0.09 -7.56
N GLY A 129 -8.42 -0.38 -6.58
CA GLY A 129 -7.76 0.47 -5.59
C GLY A 129 -6.34 0.88 -5.98
N PRO A 130 -5.75 1.86 -5.28
CA PRO A 130 -4.37 2.22 -5.51
C PRO A 130 -3.42 1.08 -5.16
N VAL A 131 -2.36 0.92 -5.95
CA VAL A 131 -1.28 -0.02 -5.72
C VAL A 131 0.04 0.72 -5.52
N PRO A 132 0.99 0.17 -4.75
CA PRO A 132 2.27 0.84 -4.57
C PRO A 132 3.03 0.92 -5.90
N LEU A 133 3.68 2.06 -6.12
CA LEU A 133 4.55 2.29 -7.26
C LEU A 133 6.01 2.02 -6.82
N PRO A 134 6.64 0.95 -7.28
CA PRO A 134 8.03 0.64 -6.90
C PRO A 134 8.99 1.77 -7.26
N PRO A 135 10.03 2.03 -6.45
CA PRO A 135 10.95 3.15 -6.64
C PRO A 135 11.54 3.21 -8.05
N GLY A 136 12.02 2.11 -8.58
CA GLY A 136 12.62 2.07 -9.92
C GLY A 136 11.64 2.44 -11.03
N VAL A 137 10.35 2.10 -10.91
CA VAL A 137 9.30 2.51 -11.86
C VAL A 137 9.00 4.00 -11.69
N ALA A 138 8.92 4.48 -10.44
CA ALA A 138 8.69 5.88 -10.14
C ALA A 138 9.82 6.78 -10.67
N GLU A 139 11.07 6.37 -10.50
CA GLU A 139 12.26 7.08 -10.98
C GLU A 139 12.31 7.12 -12.49
N ALA A 140 12.09 5.99 -13.16
CA ALA A 140 12.07 5.92 -14.62
C ALA A 140 10.99 6.81 -15.25
N ALA A 141 9.89 7.02 -14.54
CA ALA A 141 8.81 7.92 -14.94
C ALA A 141 8.99 9.39 -14.45
N GLY A 142 10.13 9.73 -13.81
CA GLY A 142 10.37 11.07 -13.28
C GLY A 142 9.48 11.47 -12.11
N LEU A 143 8.92 10.49 -11.38
CA LEU A 143 7.94 10.72 -10.30
C LEU A 143 8.55 10.72 -8.90
N GLY A 144 9.87 10.53 -8.79
CA GLY A 144 10.58 10.39 -7.51
C GLY A 144 10.77 11.68 -6.71
N GLY A 145 10.43 12.85 -7.26
CA GLY A 145 10.71 14.15 -6.65
C GLY A 145 9.92 14.44 -5.37
N ALA A 146 10.57 15.12 -4.42
CA ALA A 146 9.97 15.51 -3.13
C ALA A 146 8.75 16.42 -3.30
N ASP A 147 8.84 17.41 -4.22
CA ASP A 147 7.72 18.34 -4.49
C ASP A 147 6.45 17.62 -4.96
N ARG A 148 6.64 16.55 -5.72
CA ARG A 148 5.51 15.75 -6.17
C ARG A 148 4.85 15.01 -5.02
N TRP A 149 5.66 14.38 -4.18
CA TRP A 149 5.18 13.71 -2.96
C TRP A 149 4.39 14.68 -2.10
N GLU A 150 4.94 15.85 -1.84
CA GLU A 150 4.29 16.87 -1.02
C GLU A 150 2.92 17.28 -1.58
N ARG A 151 2.81 17.54 -2.88
CA ARG A 151 1.51 17.85 -3.53
C ARG A 151 0.49 16.73 -3.39
N LEU A 152 0.90 15.47 -3.57
CA LEU A 152 0.01 14.31 -3.42
C LEU A 152 -0.43 14.12 -1.97
N TRP A 153 0.48 14.36 -1.03
CA TRP A 153 0.16 14.28 0.39
C TRP A 153 -0.81 15.40 0.81
N GLN A 154 -0.58 16.63 0.39
CA GLN A 154 -1.51 17.74 0.62
C GLN A 154 -2.90 17.47 0.02
N GLN A 155 -2.98 16.80 -1.12
CA GLN A 155 -4.28 16.38 -1.66
C GLN A 155 -4.96 15.35 -0.76
N ALA A 156 -4.23 14.38 -0.23
CA ALA A 156 -4.76 13.42 0.73
C ALA A 156 -5.25 14.13 2.01
N GLU A 157 -4.47 15.07 2.55
CA GLU A 157 -4.85 15.88 3.72
C GLU A 157 -6.16 16.66 3.50
N ARG A 158 -6.32 17.30 2.34
CA ARG A 158 -7.56 18.01 2.00
C ARG A 158 -8.78 17.06 1.97
N LEU A 159 -8.61 15.87 1.40
CA LEU A 159 -9.68 14.86 1.37
C LEU A 159 -9.93 14.27 2.76
N GLY A 160 -8.90 14.09 3.58
CA GLY A 160 -9.03 13.70 4.98
C GLY A 160 -9.85 14.72 5.78
N ALA A 161 -9.58 16.01 5.59
CA ALA A 161 -10.37 17.08 6.21
C ALA A 161 -11.84 17.09 5.74
N LEU A 162 -12.09 16.82 4.46
CA LEU A 162 -13.45 16.67 3.93
C LEU A 162 -14.16 15.47 4.54
N ALA A 163 -13.48 14.30 4.58
CA ALA A 163 -14.01 13.10 5.21
C ALA A 163 -14.34 13.34 6.69
N GLY A 164 -13.46 14.04 7.43
CA GLY A 164 -13.70 14.42 8.81
C GLY A 164 -14.99 15.21 8.99
N ARG A 165 -15.22 16.21 8.16
CA ARG A 165 -16.48 17.01 8.21
C ARG A 165 -17.73 16.16 7.94
N HIS A 166 -17.66 15.19 7.02
CA HIS A 166 -18.79 14.29 6.77
C HIS A 166 -19.04 13.29 7.90
N LEU A 167 -18.01 12.98 8.68
CA LEU A 167 -18.13 12.12 9.85
C LEU A 167 -18.56 12.87 11.11
N ALA A 168 -18.59 14.20 11.08
CA ALA A 168 -19.08 15.02 12.17
C ALA A 168 -20.54 14.64 12.49
N GLY A 169 -20.80 14.26 13.73
CA GLY A 169 -22.13 13.83 14.18
C GLY A 169 -22.40 12.31 14.09
N THR A 170 -21.47 11.51 13.58
CA THR A 170 -21.64 10.04 13.60
C THR A 170 -21.26 9.40 14.96
N GLY A 171 -20.87 10.21 15.94
CA GLY A 171 -20.41 9.73 17.25
C GLY A 171 -19.03 9.08 17.18
N ASP A 172 -18.67 8.35 18.23
CA ASP A 172 -17.35 7.72 18.39
C ASP A 172 -17.11 6.54 17.44
N SER A 173 -18.06 6.24 16.55
CA SER A 173 -18.01 5.06 15.70
C SER A 173 -18.26 5.45 14.24
N ALA A 174 -17.23 5.47 13.44
CA ALA A 174 -17.31 5.82 12.03
C ALA A 174 -16.81 4.72 11.10
N VAL A 175 -17.19 4.81 9.83
CA VAL A 175 -16.67 4.01 8.72
C VAL A 175 -16.09 4.96 7.70
N ILE A 176 -14.77 4.96 7.58
CA ILE A 176 -14.07 5.71 6.55
C ILE A 176 -14.06 4.85 5.28
N ARG A 177 -14.33 5.46 4.15
CA ARG A 177 -14.32 4.83 2.81
C ARG A 177 -13.34 5.51 1.89
N SER A 178 -12.92 4.81 0.84
CA SER A 178 -12.11 5.38 -0.22
C SER A 178 -12.79 6.57 -0.89
N ALA A 179 -12.03 7.59 -1.22
CA ALA A 179 -12.52 8.79 -1.90
C ALA A 179 -11.44 9.42 -2.77
N GLY A 180 -11.81 10.00 -3.92
CA GLY A 180 -10.89 10.75 -4.79
C GLY A 180 -9.70 9.94 -5.32
N GLY A 181 -9.82 8.61 -5.42
CA GLY A 181 -8.73 7.72 -5.81
C GLY A 181 -7.76 7.38 -4.67
N PHE A 182 -8.01 7.84 -3.44
CA PHE A 182 -7.29 7.42 -2.24
C PHE A 182 -8.04 6.31 -1.53
N ASP A 183 -7.33 5.34 -0.98
CA ASP A 183 -7.96 4.33 -0.14
C ASP A 183 -8.28 4.88 1.27
N ALA A 184 -9.17 4.18 1.98
CA ALA A 184 -9.61 4.60 3.30
C ALA A 184 -8.46 4.61 4.33
N LEU A 185 -7.49 3.69 4.19
CA LEU A 185 -6.34 3.61 5.08
C LEU A 185 -5.43 4.84 4.91
N THR A 186 -5.21 5.28 3.66
CA THR A 186 -4.45 6.51 3.38
C THR A 186 -5.16 7.73 3.95
N LEU A 187 -6.48 7.83 3.80
CA LEU A 187 -7.25 8.94 4.40
C LEU A 187 -7.16 8.92 5.94
N ALA A 188 -7.27 7.75 6.56
CA ALA A 188 -7.12 7.59 8.01
C ALA A 188 -5.70 7.94 8.50
N ALA A 189 -4.70 7.86 7.64
CA ALA A 189 -3.32 8.25 7.94
C ALA A 189 -3.11 9.77 7.92
N THR A 190 -4.03 10.56 7.32
CA THR A 190 -3.90 12.02 7.26
C THR A 190 -4.05 12.67 8.64
N GLN A 191 -3.28 13.73 8.90
CA GLN A 191 -3.37 14.47 10.15
C GLN A 191 -4.75 15.10 10.32
N ALA A 192 -5.27 15.71 9.25
CA ALA A 192 -6.55 16.39 9.27
C ALA A 192 -7.72 15.48 9.68
N LEU A 193 -7.76 14.24 9.20
CA LEU A 193 -8.80 13.30 9.62
C LEU A 193 -8.57 12.77 11.02
N ARG A 194 -7.31 12.51 11.42
CA ARG A 194 -6.98 12.08 12.79
C ARG A 194 -7.41 13.11 13.82
N ASP A 195 -7.06 14.39 13.61
CA ASP A 195 -7.44 15.47 14.51
C ASP A 195 -8.96 15.57 14.67
N HIS A 196 -9.69 15.40 13.58
CA HIS A 196 -11.14 15.40 13.60
C HIS A 196 -11.72 14.24 14.41
N LEU A 197 -11.22 13.02 14.18
CA LEU A 197 -11.68 11.82 14.88
C LEU A 197 -11.33 11.84 16.37
N LEU A 198 -10.18 12.40 16.72
CA LEU A 198 -9.69 12.46 18.10
C LEU A 198 -10.27 13.64 18.87
N GLY A 199 -10.71 14.70 18.19
CA GLY A 199 -11.31 15.86 18.85
C GLY A 199 -12.53 15.53 19.70
N SER A 200 -13.20 14.42 19.42
CA SER A 200 -14.35 13.90 20.19
C SER A 200 -14.00 12.89 21.28
N THR A 201 -12.78 12.30 21.26
CA THR A 201 -12.44 11.13 22.09
C THR A 201 -11.39 11.41 23.17
N GLY A 202 -10.79 12.59 23.16
CA GLY A 202 -9.75 12.96 24.12
C GLY A 202 -8.41 12.21 23.95
N PRO A 203 -7.47 12.34 24.91
CA PRO A 203 -6.09 11.89 24.77
C PRO A 203 -5.92 10.35 24.77
N ALA A 204 -6.93 9.58 25.15
CA ALA A 204 -6.86 8.12 25.21
C ALA A 204 -6.70 7.47 23.83
N GLY A 205 -6.91 8.22 22.76
CA GLY A 205 -6.89 7.71 21.39
C GLY A 205 -8.15 6.92 21.02
N LEU A 206 -8.28 6.61 19.75
CA LEU A 206 -9.45 5.96 19.17
C LEU A 206 -9.08 4.58 18.64
N PRO A 207 -9.80 3.50 18.97
CA PRO A 207 -9.64 2.21 18.30
C PRO A 207 -9.86 2.34 16.79
N VAL A 208 -8.96 1.77 16.00
CA VAL A 208 -9.02 1.76 14.54
C VAL A 208 -8.68 0.37 14.01
N ALA A 209 -9.42 -0.10 13.03
CA ALA A 209 -9.13 -1.34 12.31
C ALA A 209 -9.45 -1.17 10.83
N ALA A 210 -8.61 -1.74 9.97
CA ALA A 210 -8.85 -1.73 8.54
C ALA A 210 -9.05 -3.18 8.05
N PRO A 211 -10.27 -3.70 8.01
CA PRO A 211 -10.54 -5.03 7.45
C PRO A 211 -10.21 -5.09 5.95
N ARG A 212 -10.28 -3.96 5.27
CA ARG A 212 -9.91 -3.76 3.86
C ARG A 212 -9.29 -2.38 3.70
N ARG A 213 -8.43 -2.18 2.72
CA ARG A 213 -7.82 -0.86 2.47
C ARG A 213 -8.85 0.21 2.08
N ASP A 214 -9.94 -0.19 1.43
CA ASP A 214 -11.03 0.69 1.04
C ASP A 214 -11.99 1.00 2.18
N ARG A 215 -11.79 0.40 3.37
CA ARG A 215 -12.68 0.53 4.52
C ARG A 215 -11.92 0.49 5.85
N VAL A 216 -12.00 1.57 6.58
CA VAL A 216 -11.46 1.68 7.94
C VAL A 216 -12.61 1.87 8.93
N LEU A 217 -12.60 1.12 10.00
CA LEU A 217 -13.54 1.18 11.12
C LEU A 217 -12.89 1.93 12.28
N THR A 218 -13.67 2.76 12.98
CA THR A 218 -13.19 3.50 14.16
C THR A 218 -14.14 3.32 15.34
N GLY A 219 -13.64 3.61 16.55
CA GLY A 219 -14.41 3.62 17.78
C GLY A 219 -14.94 2.25 18.18
N ALA A 220 -16.17 2.20 18.68
CA ALA A 220 -16.81 0.97 19.16
C ALA A 220 -16.87 -0.13 18.09
N ARG A 221 -16.95 0.23 16.81
CA ARG A 221 -16.94 -0.76 15.70
C ARG A 221 -15.59 -1.42 15.52
N ALA A 222 -14.50 -0.72 15.81
CA ALA A 222 -13.15 -1.26 15.78
C ALA A 222 -12.80 -1.97 17.09
N GLY A 223 -13.40 -1.54 18.20
CA GLY A 223 -13.21 -2.09 19.54
C GLY A 223 -14.01 -3.38 19.81
N ASP A 224 -15.05 -3.65 19.03
CA ASP A 224 -15.76 -4.93 19.06
C ASP A 224 -14.84 -6.02 18.48
N ARG A 225 -14.11 -6.67 19.38
CA ARG A 225 -13.04 -7.63 19.06
C ARG A 225 -13.52 -8.78 18.19
N ASP A 226 -14.64 -9.36 18.55
CA ASP A 226 -15.14 -10.56 17.88
C ASP A 226 -15.62 -10.22 16.47
N ARG A 227 -16.31 -9.11 16.32
CA ARG A 227 -16.80 -8.61 15.05
C ARG A 227 -15.65 -8.10 14.17
N SER A 228 -14.73 -7.32 14.73
CA SER A 228 -13.55 -6.81 13.99
C SER A 228 -12.62 -7.95 13.60
N ARG A 229 -12.39 -8.92 14.50
CA ARG A 229 -11.56 -10.10 14.21
C ARG A 229 -12.20 -11.00 13.16
N ALA A 230 -13.51 -11.28 13.26
CA ALA A 230 -14.22 -12.07 12.27
C ALA A 230 -14.21 -11.37 10.90
N THR A 231 -14.49 -10.07 10.85
CA THR A 231 -14.44 -9.27 9.62
C THR A 231 -13.02 -9.24 9.06
N TRP A 232 -12.01 -9.12 9.92
CA TRP A 232 -10.60 -9.17 9.53
C TRP A 232 -10.22 -10.53 8.95
N LEU A 233 -10.55 -11.63 9.61
CA LEU A 233 -10.25 -12.98 9.15
C LEU A 233 -10.92 -13.31 7.80
N LEU A 234 -12.18 -12.92 7.64
CA LEU A 234 -12.92 -13.11 6.38
C LEU A 234 -12.32 -12.26 5.24
N SER A 235 -11.88 -11.05 5.53
CA SER A 235 -11.24 -10.17 4.54
C SER A 235 -9.81 -10.57 4.25
N ALA A 236 -9.07 -11.03 5.26
CA ALA A 236 -7.67 -11.48 5.11
C ALA A 236 -7.56 -12.70 4.18
N ALA A 237 -8.58 -13.56 4.13
CA ALA A 237 -8.61 -14.68 3.18
C ALA A 237 -8.70 -14.20 1.72
N ALA A 238 -9.34 -13.06 1.46
CA ALA A 238 -9.56 -12.54 0.12
C ALA A 238 -8.50 -11.51 -0.33
N GLU A 239 -8.02 -10.64 0.56
CA GLU A 239 -7.26 -9.45 0.16
C GLU A 239 -5.93 -9.26 0.88
N ARG A 240 -5.57 -10.04 1.87
CA ARG A 240 -4.37 -9.87 2.73
C ARG A 240 -3.84 -8.43 2.71
N GLY A 241 -3.98 -7.68 3.73
CA GLY A 241 -3.46 -6.33 3.68
C GLY A 241 -4.21 -5.35 4.55
N VAL A 242 -4.52 -5.81 5.65
CA VAL A 242 -5.43 -5.23 6.58
C VAL A 242 -4.65 -4.77 7.78
N LEU A 243 -5.07 -3.70 8.36
CA LEU A 243 -4.58 -3.25 9.63
C LEU A 243 -5.40 -3.95 10.72
N GLU A 244 -4.75 -4.80 11.51
CA GLU A 244 -5.32 -5.33 12.75
C GLU A 244 -5.74 -4.17 13.67
N PRO A 245 -6.63 -4.42 14.63
CA PRO A 245 -7.03 -3.39 15.59
C PRO A 245 -5.83 -2.69 16.22
N ARG A 246 -5.79 -1.37 16.09
CA ARG A 246 -4.74 -0.46 16.56
C ARG A 246 -5.37 0.71 17.30
N ARG A 247 -4.54 1.55 17.89
CA ARG A 247 -4.97 2.81 18.49
C ARG A 247 -4.55 3.96 17.58
N LEU A 248 -5.51 4.75 17.16
CA LEU A 248 -5.26 6.01 16.47
C LEU A 248 -4.96 7.08 17.54
N THR A 249 -3.85 7.78 17.37
CA THR A 249 -3.43 8.89 18.25
C THR A 249 -3.17 10.14 17.41
N GLY A 250 -2.98 11.27 18.07
CA GLY A 250 -2.64 12.52 17.37
C GLY A 250 -1.33 12.43 16.61
N SER A 251 -0.39 11.61 17.07
CA SER A 251 0.89 11.39 16.40
C SER A 251 0.81 10.35 15.27
N GLY A 252 -0.03 9.31 15.39
CA GLY A 252 -0.05 8.24 14.39
C GLY A 252 -0.96 7.08 14.74
N VAL A 253 -0.50 5.88 14.37
CA VAL A 253 -1.20 4.62 14.62
C VAL A 253 -0.29 3.71 15.44
N GLU A 254 -0.74 3.33 16.61
CA GLU A 254 0.05 2.60 17.60
C GLU A 254 -0.49 1.17 17.79
N PRO A 255 0.37 0.21 18.18
CA PRO A 255 -0.09 -1.10 18.61
C PRO A 255 -1.06 -0.97 19.79
N VAL A 256 -2.08 -1.81 19.84
CA VAL A 256 -2.92 -1.95 21.03
C VAL A 256 -2.30 -3.03 21.89
N ASP A 257 -1.99 -2.68 23.14
CA ASP A 257 -1.67 -3.70 24.13
C ASP A 257 -2.95 -4.50 24.44
N LEU A 258 -3.01 -5.68 23.85
CA LEU A 258 -4.15 -6.59 24.00
C LEU A 258 -4.30 -7.11 25.46
N GLY A 259 -3.26 -6.94 26.30
CA GLY A 259 -3.31 -7.25 27.73
C GLY A 259 -4.09 -6.20 28.56
N ALA A 260 -4.01 -4.92 28.17
CA ALA A 260 -4.66 -3.82 28.88
C ALA A 260 -6.18 -3.72 28.63
N LEU A 261 -6.72 -4.49 27.71
CA LEU A 261 -8.14 -4.52 27.37
C LEU A 261 -8.92 -5.67 28.05
N ARG A 262 -8.30 -6.33 29.02
CA ARG A 262 -9.00 -7.27 29.91
C ARG A 262 -9.60 -6.52 31.09
N VAL A 263 -10.72 -5.87 30.89
CA VAL A 263 -11.67 -5.53 31.97
C VAL A 263 -13.05 -5.89 31.48
#